data_74e3d18d5d3a5dc59f016fe6c2a8c8dd
#
_entry.id   74e3d18d5d3a5dc59f016fe6c2a8c8dd
#
_cell.length_a   1.000
_cell.length_b   1.000
_cell.length_c   1.000
_cell.angle_alpha   90.00
_cell.angle_beta   90.00
_cell.angle_gamma   90.00
#
_symmetry.space_group_name_H-M   'P 1'
#
loop_
_entity.id
_entity.type
_entity.pdbx_description
1 polymer ?
#
loop_
_entity_poly.entity_id
_entity_poly.type
_entity_poly.pdbx_seq_one_letter_code
_entity_poly.pdbx_strand_id
1 'polypeptide(L)'
;MADVAFIVDSSGSIGRRNWVKMLQFVKDMVKAYNVGPKKTHIAVIAYSTGAKIEFKLDRLLGSAVTEEGYYKLIDRIRFQRGYTFIDKALLLANEQIFTTNSGMRPHLPQVLKIFARFFFHVLVRYFLKFSFVLYLVEKGCHHKMPQKGFGSLS
;
A
#
# COMPACT_ATOMS: atom_id res chain seq x y z
N MET A 1 4.02 14.44 -3.94
CA MET A 1 3.25 13.66 -4.92
C MET A 1 3.84 12.27 -4.97
N ALA A 2 3.00 11.22 -4.95
CA ALA A 2 3.44 9.83 -5.01
C ALA A 2 2.27 8.93 -5.44
N ASP A 3 2.56 7.70 -5.83
CA ASP A 3 1.60 6.61 -5.93
C ASP A 3 1.76 5.71 -4.71
N VAL A 4 0.71 5.62 -3.88
CA VAL A 4 0.78 4.96 -2.58
C VAL A 4 -0.14 3.76 -2.56
N ALA A 5 0.39 2.58 -2.20
CA ALA A 5 -0.41 1.40 -1.96
C ALA A 5 -0.42 1.07 -0.46
N PHE A 6 -1.62 0.91 0.10
CA PHE A 6 -1.83 0.43 1.46
C PHE A 6 -2.16 -1.07 1.43
N ILE A 7 -1.40 -1.86 2.18
CA ILE A 7 -1.70 -3.27 2.45
C ILE A 7 -2.25 -3.37 3.87
N VAL A 8 -3.50 -3.83 3.99
CA VAL A 8 -4.26 -3.81 5.24
C VAL A 8 -4.59 -5.23 5.68
N ASP A 9 -4.15 -5.59 6.87
CA ASP A 9 -4.46 -6.88 7.48
C ASP A 9 -5.94 -6.97 7.86
N SER A 10 -6.64 -7.91 7.24
CA SER A 10 -8.05 -8.23 7.48
C SER A 10 -8.23 -9.62 8.09
N SER A 11 -7.17 -10.19 8.68
CA SER A 11 -7.18 -11.53 9.28
C SER A 11 -8.04 -11.60 10.54
N GLY A 12 -8.45 -12.82 10.91
CA GLY A 12 -9.30 -13.07 12.08
C GLY A 12 -8.67 -12.60 13.38
N SER A 13 -7.35 -12.61 13.47
CA SER A 13 -6.59 -12.20 14.65
C SER A 13 -6.67 -10.71 14.98
N ILE A 14 -6.98 -9.85 13.99
CA ILE A 14 -7.23 -8.41 14.20
C ILE A 14 -8.49 -8.21 15.05
N GLY A 15 -9.55 -8.97 14.79
CA GLY A 15 -10.85 -8.81 15.41
C GLY A 15 -11.63 -7.60 14.89
N ARG A 16 -12.95 -7.68 14.94
CA ARG A 16 -13.83 -6.67 14.34
C ARG A 16 -13.63 -5.26 14.91
N ARG A 17 -13.39 -5.16 16.21
CA ARG A 17 -13.19 -3.87 16.89
C ARG A 17 -11.93 -3.16 16.39
N ASN A 18 -10.84 -3.90 16.23
CA ASN A 18 -9.58 -3.32 15.74
C ASN A 18 -9.64 -3.09 14.23
N TRP A 19 -10.42 -3.89 13.49
CA TRP A 19 -10.66 -3.64 12.08
C TRP A 19 -11.25 -2.25 11.81
N VAL A 20 -12.27 -1.84 12.58
CA VAL A 20 -12.85 -0.49 12.47
C VAL A 20 -11.79 0.58 12.73
N LYS A 21 -10.96 0.41 13.76
CA LYS A 21 -9.85 1.34 14.05
C LYS A 21 -8.81 1.35 12.95
N MET A 22 -8.53 0.19 12.32
CA MET A 22 -7.61 0.08 11.20
C MET A 22 -8.10 0.90 10.00
N LEU A 23 -9.38 0.79 9.65
CA LEU A 23 -9.96 1.59 8.56
C LEU A 23 -9.94 3.09 8.89
N GLN A 24 -10.20 3.47 10.13
CA GLN A 24 -10.07 4.86 10.55
C GLN A 24 -8.62 5.35 10.39
N PHE A 25 -7.65 4.55 10.82
CA PHE A 25 -6.23 4.87 10.66
C PHE A 25 -5.82 5.01 9.18
N VAL A 26 -6.36 4.16 8.29
CA VAL A 26 -6.13 4.30 6.84
C VAL A 26 -6.68 5.63 6.33
N LYS A 27 -7.84 6.09 6.80
CA LYS A 27 -8.39 7.41 6.46
C LYS A 27 -7.51 8.55 6.97
N ASP A 28 -7.00 8.45 8.20
CA ASP A 28 -6.08 9.44 8.78
C ASP A 28 -4.79 9.52 7.95
N MET A 29 -4.31 8.38 7.45
CA MET A 29 -3.19 8.34 6.52
C MET A 29 -3.52 9.01 5.17
N VAL A 30 -4.72 8.79 4.61
CA VAL A 30 -5.18 9.49 3.38
C VAL A 30 -5.13 11.01 3.59
N LYS A 31 -5.60 11.50 4.74
CA LYS A 31 -5.56 12.92 5.09
C LYS A 31 -4.12 13.46 5.18
N ALA A 32 -3.18 12.64 5.66
CA ALA A 32 -1.77 13.03 5.75
C ALA A 32 -1.07 13.13 4.38
N TYR A 33 -1.61 12.44 3.37
CA TYR A 33 -1.14 12.54 1.99
C TYR A 33 -1.93 13.61 1.25
N ASN A 34 -1.25 14.60 0.68
CA ASN A 34 -1.91 15.60 -0.14
C ASN A 34 -2.48 14.93 -1.42
N VAL A 35 -3.71 14.42 -1.34
CA VAL A 35 -4.41 13.73 -2.44
C VAL A 35 -5.02 14.73 -3.42
N GLY A 36 -5.12 14.36 -4.69
CA GLY A 36 -5.70 15.20 -5.72
C GLY A 36 -5.36 14.73 -7.13
N PRO A 37 -6.02 15.27 -8.19
CA PRO A 37 -5.88 14.81 -9.56
C PRO A 37 -4.43 14.76 -10.08
N LYS A 38 -3.62 15.74 -9.70
CA LYS A 38 -2.20 15.83 -10.05
C LYS A 38 -1.28 15.60 -8.85
N LYS A 39 -1.79 15.10 -7.74
CA LYS A 39 -1.07 14.93 -6.48
C LYS A 39 -0.86 13.45 -6.16
N THR A 40 -1.07 13.04 -4.90
CA THR A 40 -0.94 11.65 -4.49
C THR A 40 -2.18 10.85 -4.86
N HIS A 41 -1.99 9.66 -5.46
CA HIS A 41 -3.02 8.66 -5.67
C HIS A 41 -2.81 7.50 -4.72
N ILE A 42 -3.93 6.86 -4.32
CA ILE A 42 -3.92 5.80 -3.31
C ILE A 42 -4.61 4.56 -3.87
N ALA A 43 -4.00 3.40 -3.62
CA ALA A 43 -4.57 2.08 -3.81
C ALA A 43 -4.64 1.33 -2.48
N VAL A 44 -5.57 0.39 -2.35
CA VAL A 44 -5.69 -0.44 -1.14
C VAL A 44 -5.83 -1.91 -1.52
N ILE A 45 -5.07 -2.76 -0.83
CA ILE A 45 -5.17 -4.20 -0.83
C ILE A 45 -5.52 -4.65 0.59
N ALA A 46 -6.59 -5.42 0.75
CA ALA A 46 -6.88 -6.13 2.00
C ALA A 46 -6.43 -7.58 1.87
N TYR A 47 -5.83 -8.12 2.94
CA TYR A 47 -5.39 -9.51 2.95
C TYR A 47 -5.80 -10.27 4.21
N SER A 48 -5.94 -11.58 4.04
CA SER A 48 -6.19 -12.56 5.10
C SER A 48 -5.66 -13.92 4.65
N THR A 49 -6.50 -14.94 4.48
CA THR A 49 -6.18 -16.22 3.80
C THR A 49 -5.90 -16.00 2.30
N GLY A 50 -6.52 -14.99 1.70
CA GLY A 50 -6.24 -14.47 0.36
C GLY A 50 -5.89 -13.01 0.41
N ALA A 51 -5.59 -12.43 -0.75
CA ALA A 51 -5.43 -11.00 -0.91
C ALA A 51 -6.39 -10.48 -1.97
N LYS A 52 -6.94 -9.29 -1.77
CA LYS A 52 -7.90 -8.66 -2.67
C LYS A 52 -7.54 -7.19 -2.86
N ILE A 53 -7.48 -6.77 -4.10
CA ILE A 53 -7.42 -5.35 -4.45
C ILE A 53 -8.80 -4.75 -4.18
N GLU A 54 -8.89 -3.85 -3.23
CA GLU A 54 -10.12 -3.12 -2.92
C GLU A 54 -10.33 -1.98 -3.91
N PHE A 55 -9.25 -1.26 -4.23
CA PHE A 55 -9.23 -0.30 -5.34
C PHE A 55 -7.79 -0.01 -5.79
N LYS A 56 -7.65 0.33 -7.08
CA LYS A 56 -6.39 0.66 -7.75
C LYS A 56 -6.14 2.17 -7.73
N LEU A 57 -4.95 2.60 -8.19
CA LEU A 57 -4.53 4.01 -8.23
C LEU A 57 -5.43 4.89 -9.12
N ASP A 58 -5.99 4.31 -10.17
CA ASP A 58 -6.89 4.96 -11.13
C ASP A 58 -8.38 4.91 -10.73
N ARG A 59 -8.71 4.40 -9.54
CA ARG A 59 -10.12 4.23 -9.12
C ARG A 59 -10.88 5.54 -9.04
N LEU A 60 -10.19 6.63 -8.67
CA LEU A 60 -10.74 7.98 -8.68
C LEU A 60 -10.00 8.79 -9.75
N LEU A 61 -10.73 9.55 -10.55
CA LEU A 61 -10.19 10.35 -11.64
C LEU A 61 -10.71 11.80 -11.57
N GLY A 62 -9.90 12.73 -12.06
CA GLY A 62 -10.28 14.15 -12.14
C GLY A 62 -10.70 14.70 -10.78
N SER A 63 -11.80 15.42 -10.73
CA SER A 63 -12.32 16.07 -9.52
C SER A 63 -12.76 15.09 -8.42
N ALA A 64 -12.91 13.79 -8.71
CA ALA A 64 -13.27 12.77 -7.73
C ALA A 64 -12.07 12.36 -6.83
N VAL A 65 -10.85 12.71 -7.19
CA VAL A 65 -9.64 12.43 -6.39
C VAL A 65 -9.59 13.39 -5.21
N THR A 66 -10.36 13.09 -4.19
CA THR A 66 -10.50 13.86 -2.93
C THR A 66 -10.39 12.92 -1.73
N GLU A 67 -10.17 13.51 -0.53
CA GLU A 67 -10.19 12.73 0.72
C GLU A 67 -11.53 12.00 0.91
N GLU A 68 -12.65 12.71 0.69
CA GLU A 68 -14.00 12.14 0.81
C GLU A 68 -14.23 11.02 -0.21
N GLY A 69 -13.68 11.14 -1.43
CA GLY A 69 -13.73 10.10 -2.43
C GLY A 69 -13.06 8.82 -1.94
N TYR A 70 -11.87 8.93 -1.36
CA TYR A 70 -11.16 7.79 -0.75
C TYR A 70 -11.86 7.26 0.50
N TYR A 71 -12.42 8.12 1.37
CA TYR A 71 -13.15 7.67 2.56
C TYR A 71 -14.34 6.79 2.19
N LYS A 72 -15.11 7.17 1.16
CA LYS A 72 -16.23 6.36 0.65
C LYS A 72 -15.77 4.99 0.13
N LEU A 73 -14.59 4.90 -0.47
CA LEU A 73 -14.03 3.62 -0.91
C LEU A 73 -13.57 2.78 0.29
N ILE A 74 -12.88 3.38 1.26
CA ILE A 74 -12.38 2.71 2.46
C ILE A 74 -13.54 2.15 3.30
N ASP A 75 -14.64 2.88 3.44
CA ASP A 75 -15.82 2.44 4.21
C ASP A 75 -16.51 1.21 3.62
N ARG A 76 -16.27 0.90 2.36
CA ARG A 76 -16.83 -0.29 1.69
C ARG A 76 -15.99 -1.55 1.89
N ILE A 77 -14.78 -1.42 2.43
CA ILE A 77 -13.88 -2.56 2.63
C ILE A 77 -14.42 -3.45 3.74
N ARG A 78 -14.62 -4.72 3.43
CA ARG A 78 -15.20 -5.69 4.36
C ARG A 78 -14.12 -6.44 5.14
N PHE A 79 -14.40 -6.71 6.40
CA PHE A 79 -13.57 -7.56 7.24
C PHE A 79 -13.65 -9.02 6.77
N GLN A 80 -12.52 -9.58 6.32
CA GLN A 80 -12.51 -10.91 5.67
C GLN A 80 -12.38 -12.06 6.67
N ARG A 81 -11.66 -11.85 7.80
CA ARG A 81 -11.23 -12.91 8.73
C ARG A 81 -10.25 -13.90 8.05
N GLY A 82 -9.95 -15.04 8.74
CA GLY A 82 -9.04 -16.06 8.21
C GLY A 82 -7.62 -15.89 8.69
N TYR A 83 -6.68 -16.50 7.95
CA TYR A 83 -5.24 -16.50 8.25
C TYR A 83 -4.57 -15.19 7.81
N THR A 84 -3.23 -15.12 7.91
CA THR A 84 -2.46 -13.90 7.67
C THR A 84 -1.36 -14.17 6.62
N PHE A 85 -1.73 -14.22 5.35
CA PHE A 85 -0.82 -14.47 4.23
C PHE A 85 -0.46 -13.16 3.51
N ILE A 86 0.51 -12.45 4.06
CA ILE A 86 0.96 -11.15 3.55
C ILE A 86 1.68 -11.26 2.19
N ASP A 87 2.33 -12.38 1.92
CA ASP A 87 3.01 -12.68 0.66
C ASP A 87 2.11 -12.47 -0.56
N LYS A 88 0.85 -12.92 -0.47
CA LYS A 88 -0.16 -12.73 -1.52
C LYS A 88 -0.47 -11.26 -1.79
N ALA A 89 -0.51 -10.43 -0.75
CA ALA A 89 -0.77 -9.01 -0.91
C ALA A 89 0.43 -8.28 -1.50
N LEU A 90 1.65 -8.67 -1.13
CA LEU A 90 2.89 -8.13 -1.72
C LEU A 90 2.99 -8.47 -3.20
N LEU A 91 2.65 -9.70 -3.58
CA LEU A 91 2.60 -10.13 -4.98
C LEU A 91 1.60 -9.30 -5.78
N LEU A 92 0.37 -9.13 -5.28
CA LEU A 92 -0.64 -8.30 -5.93
C LEU A 92 -0.22 -6.83 -6.06
N ALA A 93 0.46 -6.27 -5.05
CA ALA A 93 0.96 -4.90 -5.13
C ALA A 93 1.97 -4.75 -6.26
N ASN A 94 2.91 -5.67 -6.37
CA ASN A 94 3.94 -5.64 -7.41
C ASN A 94 3.38 -5.87 -8.82
N GLU A 95 2.50 -6.85 -8.98
CA GLU A 95 2.02 -7.29 -10.29
C GLU A 95 0.84 -6.49 -10.81
N GLN A 96 -0.01 -5.95 -9.92
CA GLN A 96 -1.28 -5.38 -10.32
C GLN A 96 -1.57 -3.96 -9.83
N ILE A 97 -0.81 -3.42 -8.89
CA ILE A 97 -0.98 -2.02 -8.45
C ILE A 97 0.08 -1.13 -9.08
N PHE A 98 1.36 -1.48 -8.94
CA PHE A 98 2.45 -0.68 -9.49
C PHE A 98 2.70 -1.01 -10.96
N THR A 99 1.63 -0.86 -11.76
CA THR A 99 1.65 -1.01 -13.22
C THR A 99 0.97 0.19 -13.87
N THR A 100 1.36 0.54 -15.08
CA THR A 100 0.74 1.64 -15.84
C THR A 100 -0.76 1.41 -16.07
N ASN A 101 -1.16 0.14 -16.27
CA ASN A 101 -2.57 -0.26 -16.43
C ASN A 101 -3.42 -0.08 -15.17
N SER A 102 -2.82 0.25 -14.04
CA SER A 102 -3.50 0.51 -12.77
C SER A 102 -3.38 1.98 -12.34
N GLY A 103 -2.96 2.85 -13.27
CA GLY A 103 -2.79 4.28 -13.00
C GLY A 103 -1.46 4.64 -12.32
N MET A 104 -0.50 3.71 -12.23
CA MET A 104 0.85 4.02 -11.74
C MET A 104 1.55 5.01 -12.67
N ARG A 105 2.16 6.02 -12.09
CA ARG A 105 2.88 7.09 -12.78
C ARG A 105 4.39 6.86 -12.64
N PRO A 106 5.10 6.35 -13.70
CA PRO A 106 6.49 5.92 -13.58
C PRO A 106 7.50 6.99 -13.14
N HIS A 107 7.15 8.25 -13.36
CA HIS A 107 7.97 9.40 -12.98
C HIS A 107 7.78 9.88 -11.54
N LEU A 108 6.87 9.26 -10.78
CA LEU A 108 6.62 9.58 -9.38
C LEU A 108 7.11 8.45 -8.46
N PRO A 109 7.45 8.77 -7.20
CA PRO A 109 7.75 7.76 -6.20
C PRO A 109 6.58 6.81 -5.99
N GLN A 110 6.87 5.49 -5.94
CA GLN A 110 5.94 4.45 -5.55
C GLN A 110 6.20 4.07 -4.09
N VAL A 111 5.16 4.15 -3.27
CA VAL A 111 5.27 3.91 -1.82
C VAL A 111 4.33 2.77 -1.42
N LEU A 112 4.88 1.74 -0.78
CA LEU A 112 4.12 0.67 -0.19
C LEU A 112 4.07 0.82 1.33
N LYS A 113 2.87 0.84 1.92
CA LYS A 113 2.68 0.85 3.36
C LYS A 113 1.88 -0.35 3.83
N ILE A 114 2.40 -1.07 4.81
CA ILE A 114 1.81 -2.29 5.34
C ILE A 114 1.26 -2.02 6.73
N PHE A 115 -0.02 -2.34 6.94
CA PHE A 115 -0.70 -2.26 8.23
C PHE A 115 -1.05 -3.67 8.69
N ALA A 116 -0.23 -4.23 9.57
CA ALA A 116 -0.40 -5.56 10.15
C ALA A 116 -0.70 -5.49 11.65
N ARG A 117 -1.26 -6.56 12.22
CA ARG A 117 -1.62 -6.66 13.65
C ARG A 117 -0.47 -6.28 14.58
N PHE A 118 0.75 -6.67 14.26
CA PHE A 118 1.92 -6.39 15.09
C PHE A 118 2.17 -4.88 15.25
N PHE A 119 1.94 -4.11 14.21
CA PHE A 119 2.06 -2.64 14.25
C PHE A 119 0.95 -1.98 15.07
N PHE A 120 -0.23 -2.58 15.13
CA PHE A 120 -1.37 -1.98 15.83
C PHE A 120 -1.19 -1.97 17.35
N HIS A 121 -0.56 -3.00 17.93
CA HIS A 121 -0.27 -3.04 19.38
C HIS A 121 0.82 -2.04 19.78
N VAL A 122 1.80 -1.80 18.91
CA VAL A 122 2.88 -0.85 19.13
C VAL A 122 2.41 0.59 18.89
N LEU A 123 1.60 0.84 17.84
CA LEU A 123 1.13 2.19 17.49
C LEU A 123 0.13 2.76 18.50
N VAL A 124 -0.75 1.96 19.09
CA VAL A 124 -1.69 2.43 20.12
C VAL A 124 -0.96 2.84 21.41
N ARG A 125 0.26 2.32 21.64
CA ARG A 125 1.07 2.65 22.83
C ARG A 125 2.06 3.80 22.60
N TYR A 126 2.37 4.11 21.32
CA TYR A 126 3.36 5.12 20.93
C TYR A 126 2.83 6.05 19.83
N PHE A 127 1.69 6.69 20.06
CA PHE A 127 1.06 7.61 19.09
C PHE A 127 1.83 8.91 18.82
N LEU A 128 3.07 9.01 19.23
CA LEU A 128 3.94 10.16 18.96
C LEU A 128 5.29 9.68 18.42
N LYS A 129 5.52 9.77 17.11
CA LYS A 129 6.87 9.77 16.47
C LYS A 129 7.40 8.57 15.73
N PHE A 130 6.69 7.66 15.11
CA PHE A 130 7.38 6.85 14.09
C PHE A 130 6.54 6.56 12.86
N SER A 131 6.88 7.28 11.78
CA SER A 131 6.51 6.93 10.41
C SER A 131 7.46 5.82 9.96
N PHE A 132 7.05 4.55 10.03
CA PHE A 132 7.81 3.48 9.38
C PHE A 132 7.44 3.41 7.91
N VAL A 133 8.30 4.00 7.09
CA VAL A 133 8.34 3.80 5.64
C VAL A 133 9.13 2.52 5.41
N LEU A 134 8.49 1.44 5.04
CA LEU A 134 9.19 0.27 4.54
C LEU A 134 8.93 0.12 3.04
N TYR A 135 10.00 0.24 2.28
CA TYR A 135 10.19 0.02 0.85
C TYR A 135 9.75 1.12 -0.11
N LEU A 136 10.71 1.96 -0.43
CA LEU A 136 10.84 2.57 -1.74
C LEU A 136 11.28 1.46 -2.72
N VAL A 137 10.37 1.00 -3.56
CA VAL A 137 10.78 0.26 -4.75
C VAL A 137 11.07 1.30 -5.82
N GLU A 138 12.32 1.73 -5.93
CA GLU A 138 12.80 2.44 -7.11
C GLU A 138 12.82 1.47 -8.29
N LYS A 139 11.74 1.38 -9.03
CA LYS A 139 11.77 0.85 -10.40
C LYS A 139 12.18 2.00 -11.32
N GLY A 140 13.48 2.16 -11.50
CA GLY A 140 13.96 3.14 -12.46
C GLY A 140 15.45 3.41 -12.40
N CYS A 141 16.27 2.42 -12.68
CA CYS A 141 17.55 2.58 -13.37
C CYS A 141 18.03 1.21 -13.82
N HIS A 142 17.97 0.96 -15.11
CA HIS A 142 18.80 -0.08 -15.74
C HIS A 142 20.27 0.32 -15.57
N HIS A 143 20.85 0.01 -14.42
CA HIS A 143 22.30 -0.02 -14.29
C HIS A 143 22.74 -1.40 -14.71
N LYS A 144 23.25 -1.50 -15.96
CA LYS A 144 24.04 -2.67 -16.40
C LYS A 144 25.16 -2.87 -15.38
N MET A 145 25.08 -3.94 -14.60
CA MET A 145 26.22 -4.39 -13.83
C MET A 145 27.38 -4.71 -14.79
N PRO A 146 28.59 -4.23 -14.55
CA PRO A 146 29.74 -4.63 -15.35
C PRO A 146 30.01 -6.11 -15.10
N GLN A 147 29.94 -6.90 -16.16
CA GLN A 147 30.39 -8.27 -16.16
C GLN A 147 31.89 -8.28 -15.85
N LYS A 148 32.26 -8.64 -14.63
CA LYS A 148 33.66 -8.97 -14.33
C LYS A 148 33.95 -10.32 -14.99
N GLY A 149 34.72 -10.28 -16.08
CA GLY A 149 35.24 -11.45 -16.71
C GLY A 149 36.08 -12.27 -15.73
N PHE A 150 35.75 -13.53 -15.59
CA PHE A 150 36.64 -14.50 -14.98
C PHE A 150 37.77 -14.75 -15.97
N GLY A 151 38.93 -14.18 -15.67
CA GLY A 151 40.17 -14.52 -16.36
C GLY A 151 40.54 -15.97 -16.06
N SER A 152 40.68 -16.77 -17.09
CA SER A 152 41.29 -18.08 -17.03
C SER A 152 42.76 -17.93 -16.60
N LEU A 153 43.14 -18.55 -15.50
CA LEU A 153 44.52 -18.83 -15.17
C LEU A 153 44.88 -20.20 -15.79
N SER A 154 45.73 -20.13 -16.81
CA SER A 154 46.52 -21.25 -17.29
C SER A 154 47.71 -21.46 -16.38
#